data_db0d7c4408a7e6253d1622be125a7ff9
#
_entry.id   db0d7c4408a7e6253d1622be125a7ff9
#
_cell.length_a   1.000
_cell.length_b   1.000
_cell.length_c   1.000
_cell.angle_alpha   90.00
_cell.angle_beta   90.00
_cell.angle_gamma   90.00
#
_symmetry.space_group_name_H-M   'P 1'
#
loop_
_entity.id
_entity.type
_entity.pdbx_description
1 polymer ?
#
loop_
_entity_poly.entity_id
_entity_poly.type
_entity_poly.pdbx_seq_one_letter_code
_entity_poly.pdbx_strand_id
1 'polypeptide(L)'
;MSADFKFHPVAQLVTEFIEHLDRTRCKVHLYAHGRSDGSSWRQRLERAADVFADMGDESDGVIAHRISADDVDVLIELGGHTRGTRLGVLALRPAPVQASYLGY
;
A
#
# COMPACT_ATOMS: atom_id res chain seq x y z
N MET A 1 -1.50 -1.35 -0.29
CA MET A 1 -1.28 -1.01 1.13
C MET A 1 -0.39 -2.07 1.77
N SER A 2 0.63 -1.68 2.47
CA SER A 2 1.53 -2.63 3.15
C SER A 2 2.33 -1.96 4.27
N ALA A 3 2.70 -2.75 5.27
CA ALA A 3 3.72 -2.41 6.26
C ALA A 3 5.14 -2.61 5.73
N ASP A 4 5.29 -3.26 4.59
CA ASP A 4 6.55 -3.83 4.11
C ASP A 4 7.12 -3.11 2.88
N PHE A 5 6.70 -1.86 2.62
CA PHE A 5 7.30 -1.01 1.60
C PHE A 5 8.66 -0.48 2.07
N LYS A 6 9.59 -1.42 2.23
CA LYS A 6 10.95 -1.21 2.74
C LYS A 6 11.80 -2.40 2.28
N PHE A 7 12.98 -2.59 2.84
CA PHE A 7 13.80 -3.78 2.56
C PHE A 7 13.09 -5.04 3.07
N HIS A 8 12.27 -5.63 2.23
CA HIS A 8 11.43 -6.78 2.56
C HIS A 8 11.05 -7.51 1.25
N PRO A 9 10.83 -8.85 1.29
CA PRO A 9 10.43 -9.60 0.10
C PRO A 9 9.22 -9.05 -0.65
N VAL A 10 8.23 -8.49 0.03
CA VAL A 10 7.06 -7.87 -0.60
C VAL A 10 7.48 -6.73 -1.51
N ALA A 11 8.33 -5.82 -1.04
CA ALA A 11 8.83 -4.71 -1.85
C ALA A 11 9.61 -5.21 -3.06
N GLN A 12 10.45 -6.23 -2.86
CA GLN A 12 11.24 -6.81 -3.95
C GLN A 12 10.34 -7.43 -5.03
N LEU A 13 9.26 -8.08 -4.62
CA LEU A 13 8.34 -8.74 -5.56
C LEU A 13 7.49 -7.74 -6.35
N VAL A 14 7.08 -6.64 -5.75
CA VAL A 14 6.08 -5.75 -6.36
C VAL A 14 6.67 -4.50 -7.02
N THR A 15 7.92 -4.14 -6.73
CA THR A 15 8.49 -2.88 -7.22
C THR A 15 8.50 -2.81 -8.75
N GLU A 16 9.05 -3.82 -9.41
CA GLU A 16 9.10 -3.84 -10.88
C GLU A 16 7.71 -3.88 -11.49
N PHE A 17 6.80 -4.65 -10.89
CA PHE A 17 5.41 -4.71 -11.34
C PHE A 17 4.78 -3.31 -11.33
N ILE A 18 4.94 -2.57 -10.24
CA ILE A 18 4.39 -1.22 -10.11
C ILE A 18 5.03 -0.28 -11.13
N GLU A 19 6.34 -0.36 -11.32
CA GLU A 19 7.08 0.50 -12.26
C GLU A 19 6.64 0.28 -13.71
N HIS A 20 6.17 -0.93 -14.06
CA HIS A 20 5.79 -1.29 -15.41
C HIS A 20 4.28 -1.19 -15.67
N LEU A 21 3.49 -0.76 -14.70
CA LEU A 21 2.06 -0.55 -14.91
C LEU A 21 1.81 0.56 -15.93
N ASP A 22 0.79 0.36 -16.77
CA ASP A 22 0.38 1.35 -17.76
C ASP A 22 -0.33 2.52 -17.07
N ARG A 23 0.39 3.64 -16.93
CA ARG A 23 -0.11 4.84 -16.23
C ARG A 23 -1.08 5.66 -17.07
N THR A 24 -1.33 5.26 -18.31
CA THR A 24 -2.42 5.83 -19.10
C THR A 24 -3.77 5.24 -18.73
N ARG A 25 -3.76 4.06 -18.08
CA ARG A 25 -4.96 3.32 -17.69
C ARG A 25 -5.21 3.31 -16.20
N CYS A 26 -4.18 3.48 -15.38
CA CYS A 26 -4.32 3.43 -13.94
C CYS A 26 -3.40 4.44 -13.26
N LYS A 27 -3.86 4.92 -12.12
CA LYS A 27 -3.09 5.73 -11.20
C LYS A 27 -2.78 4.89 -9.98
N VAL A 28 -1.51 4.85 -9.58
CA VAL A 28 -1.07 4.00 -8.48
C VAL A 28 -0.86 4.84 -7.23
N HIS A 29 -1.60 4.49 -6.19
CA HIS A 29 -1.42 5.02 -4.84
C HIS A 29 -0.79 3.94 -3.97
N LEU A 30 0.30 4.26 -3.30
CA LEU A 30 0.89 3.38 -2.30
C LEU A 30 0.63 3.95 -0.91
N TYR A 31 0.04 3.14 -0.05
CA TYR A 31 -0.20 3.49 1.35
C TYR A 31 0.71 2.63 2.22
N ALA A 32 1.72 3.27 2.78
CA ALA A 32 2.67 2.60 3.66
C ALA A 32 2.30 2.86 5.11
N HIS A 33 2.21 1.80 5.90
CA HIS A 33 2.07 1.92 7.35
C HIS A 33 3.27 1.27 8.04
N GLY A 34 3.45 1.54 9.32
CA GLY A 34 4.65 1.14 10.02
C GLY A 34 5.82 2.09 9.72
N ARG A 35 7.02 1.69 10.10
CA ARG A 35 8.21 2.53 9.96
C ARG A 35 8.88 2.36 8.62
N SER A 36 9.33 3.50 8.05
CA SER A 36 10.27 3.48 6.94
C SER A 36 11.66 3.09 7.45
N ASP A 37 12.38 2.29 6.66
CA ASP A 37 13.79 1.96 6.95
C ASP A 37 14.76 2.82 6.13
N GLY A 38 14.26 3.74 5.30
CA GLY A 38 15.09 4.60 4.44
C GLY A 38 15.85 3.84 3.37
N SER A 39 15.52 2.57 3.13
CA SER A 39 16.22 1.73 2.16
C SER A 39 16.04 2.22 0.72
N SER A 40 16.89 1.75 -0.18
CA SER A 40 16.78 2.01 -1.61
C SER A 40 15.46 1.46 -2.18
N TRP A 41 14.96 0.35 -1.65
CA TRP A 41 13.66 -0.21 -2.02
C TRP A 41 12.51 0.74 -1.67
N ARG A 42 12.56 1.32 -0.47
CA ARG A 42 11.58 2.31 -0.04
C ARG A 42 11.59 3.53 -0.96
N GLN A 43 12.77 4.07 -1.23
CA GLN A 43 12.94 5.24 -2.09
C GLN A 43 12.47 4.96 -3.52
N ARG A 44 12.79 3.77 -4.04
CA ARG A 44 12.38 3.34 -5.37
C ARG A 44 10.85 3.26 -5.48
N LEU A 45 10.19 2.71 -4.46
CA LEU A 45 8.72 2.65 -4.41
C LEU A 45 8.09 4.03 -4.30
N GLU A 46 8.69 4.93 -3.53
CA GLU A 46 8.20 6.31 -3.44
C GLU A 46 8.22 7.00 -4.81
N ARG A 47 9.25 6.74 -5.62
CA ARG A 47 9.34 7.28 -6.98
C ARG A 47 8.42 6.58 -7.97
N ALA A 48 8.12 5.32 -7.76
CA ALA A 48 7.30 4.51 -8.67
C ALA A 48 5.81 4.87 -8.60
N ALA A 49 5.33 5.33 -7.45
CA ALA A 49 3.93 5.66 -7.24
C ALA A 49 3.56 7.02 -7.83
N ASP A 50 2.31 7.16 -8.27
CA ASP A 50 1.74 8.47 -8.57
C ASP A 50 1.50 9.26 -7.27
N VAL A 51 1.05 8.54 -6.23
CA VAL A 51 0.89 9.09 -4.88
C VAL A 51 1.48 8.08 -3.89
N PHE A 52 2.36 8.55 -3.04
CA PHE A 52 2.90 7.75 -1.95
C PHE A 52 2.49 8.39 -0.61
N ALA A 53 1.68 7.68 0.15
CA ALA A 53 1.21 8.15 1.44
C ALA A 53 1.88 7.33 2.56
N ASP A 54 2.73 8.00 3.32
CA ASP A 54 3.32 7.42 4.53
C ASP A 54 2.35 7.63 5.69
N MET A 55 1.63 6.58 6.03
CA MET A 55 0.62 6.64 7.10
C MET A 55 1.21 6.34 8.49
N GLY A 56 2.45 5.86 8.54
CA GLY A 56 3.12 5.59 9.82
C GLY A 56 2.29 4.72 10.77
N ASP A 57 2.08 5.21 11.97
CA ASP A 57 1.31 4.53 13.01
C ASP A 57 -0.13 5.06 13.14
N GLU A 58 -0.65 5.71 12.09
CA GLU A 58 -2.02 6.21 12.11
C GLU A 58 -3.04 5.08 12.33
N SER A 59 -4.19 5.42 12.91
CA SER A 59 -5.25 4.45 13.16
C SER A 59 -5.86 3.93 11.88
N ASP A 60 -6.52 2.77 11.97
CA ASP A 60 -7.25 2.19 10.84
C ASP A 60 -8.27 3.16 10.26
N GLY A 61 -8.96 3.90 11.12
CA GLY A 61 -9.94 4.91 10.69
C GLY A 61 -9.32 6.05 9.89
N VAL A 62 -8.16 6.54 10.31
CA VAL A 62 -7.45 7.62 9.60
C VAL A 62 -6.96 7.12 8.24
N ILE A 63 -6.40 5.93 8.19
CA ILE A 63 -5.93 5.33 6.93
C ILE A 63 -7.10 5.12 5.98
N ALA A 64 -8.20 4.55 6.45
CA ALA A 64 -9.39 4.31 5.64
C ALA A 64 -9.99 5.63 5.12
N HIS A 65 -10.03 6.67 5.95
CA HIS A 65 -10.50 7.99 5.53
C HIS A 65 -9.64 8.57 4.40
N ARG A 66 -8.31 8.44 4.50
CA ARG A 66 -7.40 8.91 3.46
C ARG A 66 -7.62 8.17 2.14
N ILE A 67 -7.77 6.85 2.20
CA ILE A 67 -8.01 6.03 1.01
C ILE A 67 -9.34 6.42 0.36
N SER A 68 -10.38 6.59 1.16
CA SER A 68 -11.69 7.01 0.68
C SER A 68 -11.65 8.40 0.04
N ALA A 69 -10.94 9.34 0.65
CA ALA A 69 -10.78 10.70 0.12
C ALA A 69 -10.01 10.73 -1.20
N ASP A 70 -9.12 9.77 -1.42
CA ASP A 70 -8.33 9.64 -2.65
C ASP A 70 -9.11 8.94 -3.78
N ASP A 71 -10.36 8.53 -3.55
CA ASP A 71 -11.23 7.88 -4.54
C ASP A 71 -10.61 6.62 -5.16
N VAL A 72 -10.00 5.79 -4.34
CA VAL A 72 -9.38 4.54 -4.80
C VAL A 72 -10.45 3.56 -5.26
N ASP A 73 -10.33 3.05 -6.48
CA ASP A 73 -11.28 2.09 -7.05
C ASP A 73 -11.02 0.66 -6.57
N VAL A 74 -9.74 0.27 -6.50
CA VAL A 74 -9.32 -1.06 -6.07
C VAL A 74 -8.22 -0.91 -5.02
N LEU A 75 -8.47 -1.44 -3.84
CA LEU A 75 -7.49 -1.49 -2.75
C LEU A 75 -6.94 -2.90 -2.64
N ILE A 76 -5.62 -3.02 -2.71
CA ILE A 76 -4.94 -4.30 -2.54
C ILE A 76 -4.11 -4.24 -1.26
N GLU A 77 -4.38 -5.15 -0.34
CA GLU A 77 -3.65 -5.29 0.91
C GLU A 77 -2.63 -6.43 0.73
N LEU A 78 -1.36 -6.15 0.96
CA LEU A 78 -0.26 -7.07 0.68
C LEU A 78 0.20 -7.86 1.90
N GLY A 79 -0.26 -7.50 3.10
CA GLY A 79 0.15 -8.17 4.34
C GLY A 79 -0.66 -9.42 4.68
N GLY A 80 -1.94 -9.44 4.30
CA GLY A 80 -2.85 -10.53 4.66
C GLY A 80 -2.92 -10.73 6.17
N HIS A 81 -2.60 -11.94 6.64
CA HIS A 81 -2.58 -12.28 8.06
C HIS A 81 -1.18 -12.22 8.67
N THR A 82 -0.20 -11.65 7.99
CA THR A 82 1.14 -11.51 8.53
C THR A 82 1.20 -10.42 9.62
N ARG A 83 2.28 -10.47 10.41
CA ARG A 83 2.49 -9.49 11.48
C ARG A 83 2.58 -8.07 10.89
N GLY A 84 1.94 -7.12 11.56
CA GLY A 84 1.91 -5.72 11.15
C GLY A 84 0.84 -5.37 10.15
N THR A 85 0.01 -6.34 9.76
CA THR A 85 -1.09 -6.09 8.82
C THR A 85 -2.17 -5.19 9.44
N ARG A 86 -2.91 -4.51 8.56
CA ARG A 86 -3.99 -3.58 8.94
C ARG A 86 -5.30 -3.99 8.29
N LEU A 87 -5.73 -5.25 8.55
CA LEU A 87 -7.01 -5.75 8.02
C LEU A 87 -8.21 -4.93 8.50
N GLY A 88 -8.09 -4.24 9.64
CA GLY A 88 -9.13 -3.31 10.12
C GLY A 88 -9.43 -2.18 9.14
N VAL A 89 -8.46 -1.77 8.34
CA VAL A 89 -8.69 -0.78 7.27
C VAL A 89 -9.65 -1.34 6.23
N LEU A 90 -9.46 -2.60 5.82
CA LEU A 90 -10.36 -3.27 4.86
C LEU A 90 -11.76 -3.41 5.42
N ALA A 91 -11.89 -3.68 6.71
CA ALA A 91 -13.19 -3.81 7.38
C ALA A 91 -14.01 -2.52 7.31
N LEU A 92 -13.37 -1.37 7.22
CA LEU A 92 -14.03 -0.07 7.07
C LEU A 92 -14.44 0.25 5.62
N ARG A 93 -14.13 -0.63 4.68
CA ARG A 93 -14.55 -0.55 3.27
C ARG A 93 -14.22 0.79 2.59
N PRO A 94 -12.96 1.27 2.63
CA PRO A 94 -12.61 2.56 2.03
C PRO A 94 -12.60 2.57 0.49
N ALA A 95 -12.62 1.41 -0.15
CA ALA A 95 -12.67 1.28 -1.60
C ALA A 95 -13.75 0.28 -2.01
N PRO A 96 -14.39 0.45 -3.19
CA PRO A 96 -15.46 -0.44 -3.63
C PRO A 96 -15.01 -1.86 -3.91
N VAL A 97 -13.77 -2.06 -4.35
CA VAL A 97 -13.18 -3.39 -4.56
C VAL A 97 -11.94 -3.52 -3.68
N GLN A 98 -11.89 -4.59 -2.92
CA GLN A 98 -10.78 -4.84 -2.00
C GLN A 98 -10.31 -6.28 -2.12
N ALA A 99 -9.00 -6.49 -2.13
CA ALA A 99 -8.39 -7.80 -2.25
C ALA A 99 -7.15 -7.90 -1.35
N SER A 100 -6.81 -9.12 -0.97
CA SER A 100 -5.55 -9.43 -0.31
C SER A 100 -4.69 -10.25 -1.27
N TYR A 101 -3.41 -9.92 -1.34
CA TYR A 101 -2.47 -10.58 -2.25
C TYR A 101 -1.11 -10.72 -1.57
N LEU A 102 -0.48 -11.88 -1.72
CA LEU A 102 0.81 -12.23 -1.13
C LEU A 102 0.80 -12.37 0.41
N GLY A 103 -0.31 -12.12 1.07
CA GLY A 103 -0.44 -12.29 2.51
C GLY A 103 -0.92 -13.69 2.87
N TYR A 104 -0.47 -14.20 4.01
CA TYR A 104 -0.89 -15.50 4.54
C TYR A 104 -1.53 -15.35 5.90
#